data_b8ed814edabadb5b78d8ec151625c1ed
#
_entry.id   b8ed814edabadb5b78d8ec151625c1ed
#
_cell.length_a   1.000
_cell.length_b   1.000
_cell.length_c   1.000
_cell.angle_alpha   90.00
_cell.angle_beta   90.00
_cell.angle_gamma   90.00
#
_symmetry.space_group_name_H-M   'P 1'
#
loop_
_entity.id
_entity.type
_entity.pdbx_description
1 polymer ?
#
loop_
_entity_poly.entity_id
_entity_poly.type
_entity_poly.pdbx_seq_one_letter_code
_entity_poly.pdbx_strand_id
1 'polypeptide(L)'
;MQLTRLSFQAFCIVVGLGIGVLGCTPSSNKTANADSTQSSPAITTAQDDSAPRGDVPYVPTPPEVVSEMLNIAKVNKNDMLYDLGSGDGRIVIEAARRYGMRGVGVDINPELVKEATDNARKAGVSDRASFVEQDLFKTDLSKATVVTLYLLPEVNMRLRPKLFRELKPGTRIVSHAFDMGDWKPERVVEVDGRTIYYWVVPKEIPTSLKN
;
A
#
# COMPACT_ATOMS: atom_id res chain seq x y z
N MET A 1 5.74 -46.10 20.60
CA MET A 1 5.54 -47.34 19.82
C MET A 1 4.33 -47.12 18.92
N GLN A 2 4.53 -47.20 17.70
CA GLN A 2 3.80 -47.28 16.42
C GLN A 2 3.94 -46.03 15.53
N LEU A 3 4.80 -46.25 14.53
CA LEU A 3 4.85 -45.55 13.23
C LEU A 3 3.65 -46.02 12.38
N THR A 4 3.03 -45.08 11.67
CA THR A 4 2.31 -45.39 10.44
C THR A 4 2.80 -44.50 9.30
N ARG A 5 3.46 -45.17 8.36
CA ARG A 5 3.80 -44.71 7.00
C ARG A 5 2.58 -44.87 6.12
N LEU A 6 2.58 -44.17 5.05
CA LEU A 6 2.02 -44.42 3.69
C LEU A 6 1.42 -43.09 3.18
N SER A 7 1.50 -42.76 1.94
CA SER A 7 1.93 -43.39 0.70
C SER A 7 2.08 -42.32 -0.39
N PHE A 8 3.16 -42.42 -1.12
CA PHE A 8 3.36 -41.74 -2.43
C PHE A 8 2.37 -42.36 -3.45
N GLN A 9 1.65 -41.54 -4.19
CA GLN A 9 1.11 -41.94 -5.49
C GLN A 9 1.51 -40.94 -6.56
N ALA A 10 2.41 -41.41 -7.41
CA ALA A 10 2.75 -40.85 -8.69
C ALA A 10 1.61 -41.13 -9.67
N PHE A 11 1.23 -40.14 -10.46
CA PHE A 11 0.35 -40.39 -11.61
C PHE A 11 1.02 -39.94 -12.90
N CYS A 12 1.04 -40.88 -13.80
CA CYS A 12 1.80 -40.89 -15.04
C CYS A 12 1.26 -39.93 -16.11
N ILE A 13 2.22 -39.56 -16.93
CA ILE A 13 2.25 -38.88 -18.23
C ILE A 13 1.35 -39.65 -19.26
N VAL A 14 0.59 -38.86 -20.04
CA VAL A 14 0.13 -39.31 -21.38
C VAL A 14 0.59 -38.27 -22.40
N VAL A 15 1.51 -38.74 -23.25
CA VAL A 15 1.99 -38.07 -24.47
C VAL A 15 1.01 -38.37 -25.57
N GLY A 16 0.48 -37.34 -26.22
CA GLY A 16 -0.30 -37.45 -27.45
C GLY A 16 0.40 -36.75 -28.60
N LEU A 17 1.06 -37.53 -29.45
CA LEU A 17 1.61 -37.08 -30.74
C LEU A 17 0.46 -37.06 -31.76
N GLY A 18 0.29 -35.93 -32.46
CA GLY A 18 -0.56 -35.80 -33.64
C GLY A 18 0.19 -35.12 -34.77
N ILE A 19 0.59 -35.92 -35.78
CA ILE A 19 1.23 -35.50 -37.04
C ILE A 19 0.17 -35.31 -38.11
N GLY A 20 0.28 -34.32 -38.95
CA GLY A 20 -0.44 -34.23 -40.22
C GLY A 20 -0.48 -32.80 -40.73
N VAL A 21 0.07 -32.50 -41.75
CA VAL A 21 0.37 -32.76 -43.15
C VAL A 21 0.35 -31.42 -43.92
N LEU A 22 1.36 -31.26 -44.77
CA LEU A 22 1.65 -30.19 -45.72
C LEU A 22 0.50 -29.84 -46.66
N GLY A 23 0.47 -28.54 -47.03
CA GLY A 23 -0.22 -28.04 -48.20
C GLY A 23 0.39 -26.72 -48.65
N CYS A 24 1.37 -26.79 -49.56
CA CYS A 24 1.88 -25.67 -50.38
C CYS A 24 0.98 -25.40 -51.55
N THR A 25 0.71 -24.13 -51.91
CA THR A 25 0.88 -23.66 -53.30
C THR A 25 0.85 -22.12 -53.33
N PRO A 26 1.69 -21.45 -54.17
CA PRO A 26 1.74 -20.03 -54.28
C PRO A 26 0.89 -19.51 -55.49
N SER A 27 0.36 -18.32 -55.38
CA SER A 27 -0.06 -17.58 -56.59
C SER A 27 0.24 -16.07 -56.42
N SER A 28 0.98 -15.60 -57.41
CA SER A 28 1.31 -14.22 -57.67
C SER A 28 0.14 -13.39 -58.16
N ASN A 29 0.17 -12.12 -57.86
CA ASN A 29 0.04 -10.90 -58.67
C ASN A 29 -0.98 -9.88 -58.15
N LYS A 30 -0.58 -8.73 -57.91
CA LYS A 30 -0.62 -7.46 -58.68
C LYS A 30 -0.93 -6.24 -57.82
N THR A 31 -0.01 -5.32 -57.90
CA THR A 31 -0.08 -3.88 -57.66
C THR A 31 -1.45 -3.22 -57.71
N ALA A 32 -1.79 -2.49 -56.66
CA ALA A 32 -2.49 -1.20 -56.78
C ALA A 32 -2.22 -0.37 -55.52
N ASN A 33 -1.62 0.81 -55.71
CA ASN A 33 -1.53 1.88 -54.75
C ASN A 33 -2.93 2.36 -54.37
N ALA A 34 -3.20 2.46 -53.05
CA ALA A 34 -4.19 3.38 -52.51
C ALA A 34 -3.70 3.84 -51.15
N ASP A 35 -3.32 5.09 -51.14
CA ASP A 35 -3.16 5.92 -49.95
C ASP A 35 -4.43 5.86 -49.10
N SER A 36 -4.33 5.33 -47.91
CA SER A 36 -5.36 5.48 -46.89
C SER A 36 -4.68 5.72 -45.56
N THR A 37 -4.57 6.97 -45.25
CA THR A 37 -4.31 7.56 -43.94
C THR A 37 -5.29 6.95 -42.93
N GLN A 38 -4.89 5.89 -42.23
CA GLN A 38 -5.59 5.40 -41.04
C GLN A 38 -5.17 6.26 -39.87
N SER A 39 -6.00 7.26 -39.58
CA SER A 39 -5.99 7.95 -38.31
C SER A 39 -6.38 6.95 -37.21
N SER A 40 -5.41 6.52 -36.39
CA SER A 40 -5.65 5.88 -35.12
C SER A 40 -6.56 6.77 -34.28
N PRO A 41 -7.64 6.27 -33.69
CA PRO A 41 -8.37 7.02 -32.70
C PRO A 41 -7.44 7.18 -31.47
N ALA A 42 -7.03 8.42 -31.22
CA ALA A 42 -6.45 8.83 -29.99
C ALA A 42 -7.51 8.53 -28.91
N ILE A 43 -7.25 7.54 -28.05
CA ILE A 43 -8.02 7.34 -26.82
C ILE A 43 -7.64 8.53 -25.94
N THR A 44 -8.38 9.61 -26.09
CA THR A 44 -8.41 10.70 -25.11
C THR A 44 -9.13 10.14 -23.89
N THR A 45 -8.39 9.55 -22.96
CA THR A 45 -8.87 9.40 -21.59
C THR A 45 -9.02 10.82 -21.08
N ALA A 46 -10.25 11.32 -21.08
CA ALA A 46 -10.62 12.51 -20.33
C ALA A 46 -10.30 12.21 -18.87
N GLN A 47 -9.16 12.69 -18.39
CA GLN A 47 -8.87 12.75 -16.98
C GLN A 47 -9.85 13.78 -16.42
N ASP A 48 -10.76 13.32 -15.55
CA ASP A 48 -11.58 14.20 -14.76
C ASP A 48 -10.67 14.97 -13.79
N ASP A 49 -10.36 16.21 -14.15
CA ASP A 49 -9.50 17.11 -13.36
C ASP A 49 -10.20 17.70 -12.13
N SER A 50 -11.43 17.28 -11.82
CA SER A 50 -12.25 17.83 -10.73
C SER A 50 -12.02 17.20 -9.36
N ALA A 51 -11.33 16.05 -9.26
CA ALA A 51 -11.01 15.43 -7.97
C ALA A 51 -9.77 16.09 -7.35
N PRO A 52 -9.74 16.34 -6.02
CA PRO A 52 -8.56 16.84 -5.35
C PRO A 52 -7.41 15.82 -5.49
N ARG A 53 -6.43 16.18 -6.31
CA ARG A 53 -5.22 15.36 -6.48
C ARG A 53 -4.36 15.56 -5.24
N GLY A 54 -4.09 14.48 -4.52
CA GLY A 54 -3.12 14.48 -3.44
C GLY A 54 -1.70 14.81 -3.97
N ASP A 55 -0.88 15.41 -3.13
CA ASP A 55 0.53 15.72 -3.44
C ASP A 55 1.37 14.44 -3.68
N VAL A 56 0.81 13.25 -3.41
CA VAL A 56 1.48 11.95 -3.49
C VAL A 56 0.73 11.04 -4.45
N PRO A 57 1.40 10.45 -5.47
CA PRO A 57 0.78 9.46 -6.32
C PRO A 57 0.45 8.19 -5.52
N TYR A 58 -0.70 7.59 -5.78
CA TYR A 58 -1.07 6.33 -5.15
C TYR A 58 -0.20 5.17 -5.67
N VAL A 59 0.62 4.62 -4.77
CA VAL A 59 1.41 3.41 -4.99
C VAL A 59 1.17 2.47 -3.80
N PRO A 60 0.62 1.27 -4.03
CA PRO A 60 0.28 0.38 -2.94
C PRO A 60 1.50 -0.25 -2.26
N THR A 61 1.56 -0.25 -0.93
CA THR A 61 2.57 -0.97 -0.16
C THR A 61 2.39 -2.49 -0.33
N PRO A 62 3.45 -3.24 -0.69
CA PRO A 62 3.37 -4.70 -0.81
C PRO A 62 2.97 -5.40 0.50
N PRO A 63 2.28 -6.55 0.45
CA PRO A 63 1.79 -7.24 1.65
C PRO A 63 2.86 -7.63 2.66
N GLU A 64 4.04 -8.06 2.20
CA GLU A 64 5.19 -8.40 3.03
C GLU A 64 5.73 -7.18 3.78
N VAL A 65 5.75 -6.01 3.13
CA VAL A 65 6.14 -4.74 3.75
C VAL A 65 5.09 -4.30 4.77
N VAL A 66 3.79 -4.39 4.45
CA VAL A 66 2.70 -4.14 5.41
C VAL A 66 2.86 -5.01 6.65
N SER A 67 3.12 -6.31 6.46
CA SER A 67 3.33 -7.25 7.56
C SER A 67 4.49 -6.82 8.46
N GLU A 68 5.63 -6.43 7.88
CA GLU A 68 6.78 -6.02 8.66
C GLU A 68 6.60 -4.64 9.31
N MET A 69 5.94 -3.68 8.66
CA MET A 69 5.57 -2.40 9.28
C MET A 69 4.77 -2.60 10.57
N LEU A 70 3.80 -3.52 10.55
CA LEU A 70 2.98 -3.85 11.72
C LEU A 70 3.78 -4.61 12.79
N ASN A 71 4.69 -5.49 12.37
CA ASN A 71 5.57 -6.26 13.28
C ASN A 71 6.58 -5.35 14.00
N ILE A 72 7.28 -4.47 13.26
CA ILE A 72 8.28 -3.57 13.85
C ILE A 72 7.63 -2.59 14.84
N ALA A 73 6.40 -2.15 14.53
CA ALA A 73 5.59 -1.33 15.43
C ALA A 73 5.05 -2.11 16.63
N LYS A 74 5.16 -3.43 16.67
CA LYS A 74 4.58 -4.30 17.70
C LYS A 74 3.11 -4.00 17.94
N VAL A 75 2.35 -3.90 16.83
CA VAL A 75 0.92 -3.59 16.87
C VAL A 75 0.18 -4.66 17.70
N ASN A 76 -0.77 -4.22 18.51
CA ASN A 76 -1.58 -5.10 19.35
C ASN A 76 -3.03 -4.58 19.47
N LYS A 77 -3.92 -5.37 20.09
CA LYS A 77 -5.37 -5.10 20.18
C LYS A 77 -5.76 -3.77 20.87
N ASN A 78 -4.86 -3.19 21.67
CA ASN A 78 -5.11 -1.96 22.40
C ASN A 78 -4.68 -0.71 21.61
N ASP A 79 -4.12 -0.89 20.41
CA ASP A 79 -3.64 0.21 19.60
C ASP A 79 -4.78 0.91 18.85
N MET A 80 -4.54 2.19 18.60
CA MET A 80 -5.28 3.02 17.65
C MET A 80 -4.30 3.43 16.55
N LEU A 81 -4.44 2.80 15.37
CA LEU A 81 -3.59 3.07 14.23
C LEU A 81 -4.19 4.17 13.35
N TYR A 82 -3.37 5.11 12.94
CA TYR A 82 -3.67 6.09 11.90
C TYR A 82 -2.76 5.85 10.70
N ASP A 83 -3.36 5.64 9.52
CA ASP A 83 -2.65 5.47 8.25
C ASP A 83 -2.88 6.73 7.40
N LEU A 84 -1.83 7.53 7.21
CA LEU A 84 -1.92 8.83 6.56
C LEU A 84 -1.52 8.71 5.08
N GLY A 85 -2.49 8.91 4.18
CA GLY A 85 -2.41 8.53 2.79
C GLY A 85 -2.73 7.04 2.63
N SER A 86 -3.91 6.64 3.14
CA SER A 86 -4.23 5.20 3.33
C SER A 86 -4.53 4.44 2.05
N GLY A 87 -4.73 5.13 0.92
CA GLY A 87 -5.05 4.50 -0.35
C GLY A 87 -6.23 3.53 -0.23
N ASP A 88 -6.05 2.30 -0.69
CA ASP A 88 -7.05 1.22 -0.66
C ASP A 88 -7.30 0.62 0.74
N GLY A 89 -6.66 1.15 1.78
CA GLY A 89 -6.88 0.78 3.17
C GLY A 89 -6.14 -0.46 3.66
N ARG A 90 -5.25 -1.05 2.85
CA ARG A 90 -4.62 -2.35 3.13
C ARG A 90 -3.90 -2.44 4.46
N ILE A 91 -3.21 -1.38 4.91
CA ILE A 91 -2.48 -1.38 6.19
C ILE A 91 -3.45 -1.44 7.36
N VAL A 92 -4.47 -0.58 7.38
CA VAL A 92 -5.48 -0.56 8.44
C VAL A 92 -6.28 -1.86 8.49
N ILE A 93 -6.68 -2.38 7.32
CA ILE A 93 -7.44 -3.63 7.19
C ILE A 93 -6.62 -4.81 7.71
N GLU A 94 -5.36 -4.92 7.30
CA GLU A 94 -4.48 -6.01 7.77
C GLU A 94 -4.21 -5.92 9.27
N ALA A 95 -4.01 -4.70 9.80
CA ALA A 95 -3.85 -4.48 11.23
C ALA A 95 -5.11 -4.88 12.02
N ALA A 96 -6.29 -4.49 11.56
CA ALA A 96 -7.57 -4.85 12.20
C ALA A 96 -7.82 -6.37 12.14
N ARG A 97 -7.50 -7.01 11.00
CA ARG A 97 -7.69 -8.44 10.79
C ARG A 97 -6.76 -9.29 11.67
N ARG A 98 -5.46 -8.95 11.73
CA ARG A 98 -4.45 -9.74 12.45
C ARG A 98 -4.44 -9.53 13.95
N TYR A 99 -4.62 -8.30 14.38
CA TYR A 99 -4.42 -7.91 15.79
C TYR A 99 -5.71 -7.53 16.51
N GLY A 100 -6.84 -7.41 15.79
CA GLY A 100 -8.12 -7.01 16.37
C GLY A 100 -8.15 -5.57 16.88
N MET A 101 -7.20 -4.74 16.46
CA MET A 101 -7.09 -3.34 16.86
C MET A 101 -8.07 -2.44 16.06
N ARG A 102 -8.20 -1.18 16.48
CA ARG A 102 -8.95 -0.16 15.74
C ARG A 102 -8.00 0.73 14.96
N GLY A 103 -8.42 1.15 13.76
CA GLY A 103 -7.64 2.08 12.96
C GLY A 103 -8.48 2.96 12.07
N VAL A 104 -7.86 4.08 11.70
CA VAL A 104 -8.41 5.08 10.79
C VAL A 104 -7.43 5.26 9.64
N GLY A 105 -7.91 5.03 8.41
CA GLY A 105 -7.21 5.45 7.21
C GLY A 105 -7.68 6.83 6.79
N VAL A 106 -6.75 7.67 6.43
CA VAL A 106 -7.01 9.04 5.97
C VAL A 106 -6.47 9.19 4.56
N ASP A 107 -7.32 9.59 3.64
CA ASP A 107 -6.91 9.92 2.27
C ASP A 107 -7.68 11.14 1.78
N ILE A 108 -7.08 11.90 0.87
CA ILE A 108 -7.74 13.06 0.27
C ILE A 108 -8.58 12.67 -0.95
N ASN A 109 -8.33 11.49 -1.52
CA ASN A 109 -9.03 11.00 -2.68
C ASN A 109 -10.30 10.23 -2.26
N PRO A 110 -11.52 10.75 -2.58
CA PRO A 110 -12.79 10.11 -2.20
C PRO A 110 -12.98 8.73 -2.83
N GLU A 111 -12.41 8.47 -4.00
CA GLU A 111 -12.50 7.15 -4.65
C GLU A 111 -11.71 6.11 -3.89
N LEU A 112 -10.48 6.44 -3.43
CA LEU A 112 -9.67 5.55 -2.60
C LEU A 112 -10.32 5.31 -1.24
N VAL A 113 -10.92 6.34 -0.61
CA VAL A 113 -11.68 6.18 0.64
C VAL A 113 -12.86 5.24 0.47
N LYS A 114 -13.58 5.36 -0.64
CA LYS A 114 -14.67 4.45 -0.99
C LYS A 114 -14.16 3.04 -1.19
N GLU A 115 -13.10 2.86 -1.96
CA GLU A 115 -12.47 1.56 -2.20
C GLU A 115 -12.02 0.90 -0.88
N ALA A 116 -11.30 1.65 -0.03
CA ALA A 116 -10.85 1.20 1.29
C ALA A 116 -12.02 0.75 2.17
N THR A 117 -13.13 1.50 2.16
CA THR A 117 -14.34 1.15 2.91
C THR A 117 -14.97 -0.15 2.40
N ASP A 118 -15.04 -0.34 1.08
CA ASP A 118 -15.55 -1.56 0.46
C ASP A 118 -14.62 -2.75 0.75
N ASN A 119 -13.30 -2.54 0.74
CA ASN A 119 -12.31 -3.55 1.09
C ASN A 119 -12.43 -3.98 2.56
N ALA A 120 -12.62 -3.04 3.50
CA ALA A 120 -12.85 -3.36 4.92
C ALA A 120 -14.13 -4.19 5.12
N ARG A 121 -15.19 -3.88 4.37
CA ARG A 121 -16.43 -4.66 4.40
C ARG A 121 -16.21 -6.09 3.89
N LYS A 122 -15.51 -6.25 2.77
CA LYS A 122 -15.16 -7.57 2.21
C LYS A 122 -14.28 -8.39 3.17
N ALA A 123 -13.39 -7.72 3.90
CA ALA A 123 -12.52 -8.33 4.89
C ALA A 123 -13.20 -8.61 6.25
N GLY A 124 -14.45 -8.16 6.46
CA GLY A 124 -15.18 -8.35 7.70
C GLY A 124 -14.65 -7.58 8.90
N VAL A 125 -14.03 -6.41 8.67
CA VAL A 125 -13.40 -5.59 9.72
C VAL A 125 -13.95 -4.15 9.81
N SER A 126 -15.09 -3.87 9.19
CA SER A 126 -15.70 -2.52 9.18
C SER A 126 -16.08 -1.98 10.56
N ASP A 127 -16.15 -2.83 11.58
CA ASP A 127 -16.36 -2.45 12.98
C ASP A 127 -15.08 -1.89 13.64
N ARG A 128 -13.92 -2.09 13.02
CA ARG A 128 -12.60 -1.72 13.55
C ARG A 128 -11.77 -0.85 12.61
N ALA A 129 -11.94 -1.00 11.30
CA ALA A 129 -11.26 -0.23 10.26
C ALA A 129 -12.23 0.79 9.66
N SER A 130 -11.94 2.08 9.78
CA SER A 130 -12.70 3.18 9.19
C SER A 130 -11.82 4.03 8.30
N PHE A 131 -12.42 4.65 7.29
CA PHE A 131 -11.71 5.49 6.33
C PHE A 131 -12.43 6.81 6.18
N VAL A 132 -11.65 7.90 6.11
CA VAL A 132 -12.17 9.27 6.04
C VAL A 132 -11.48 10.04 4.92
N GLU A 133 -12.30 10.75 4.15
CA GLU A 133 -11.82 11.73 3.18
C GLU A 133 -11.40 13.00 3.93
N GLN A 134 -10.09 13.18 4.06
CA GLN A 134 -9.56 14.32 4.79
C GLN A 134 -8.11 14.61 4.41
N ASP A 135 -7.74 15.89 4.47
CA ASP A 135 -6.36 16.32 4.41
C ASP A 135 -5.61 15.83 5.68
N LEU A 136 -4.54 15.05 5.48
CA LEU A 136 -3.73 14.49 6.58
C LEU A 136 -3.12 15.58 7.48
N PHE A 137 -2.87 16.78 6.94
CA PHE A 137 -2.39 17.91 7.72
C PHE A 137 -3.46 18.52 8.67
N LYS A 138 -4.74 18.25 8.41
CA LYS A 138 -5.88 18.71 9.23
C LYS A 138 -6.44 17.64 10.15
N THR A 139 -5.97 16.39 10.02
CA THR A 139 -6.43 15.26 10.82
C THR A 139 -5.95 15.38 12.27
N ASP A 140 -6.84 15.22 13.25
CA ASP A 140 -6.48 15.12 14.67
C ASP A 140 -5.82 13.76 14.97
N LEU A 141 -4.56 13.79 15.38
CA LEU A 141 -3.75 12.60 15.69
C LEU A 141 -3.65 12.31 17.20
N SER A 142 -4.33 13.06 18.05
CA SER A 142 -4.19 12.99 19.53
C SER A 142 -4.52 11.61 20.12
N LYS A 143 -5.28 10.77 19.41
CA LYS A 143 -5.67 9.42 19.81
C LYS A 143 -4.77 8.33 19.24
N ALA A 144 -3.86 8.66 18.33
CA ALA A 144 -3.01 7.67 17.70
C ALA A 144 -1.98 7.08 18.69
N THR A 145 -1.80 5.77 18.64
CA THR A 145 -0.71 5.04 19.31
C THR A 145 0.29 4.48 18.31
N VAL A 146 -0.16 4.33 17.05
CA VAL A 146 0.66 3.96 15.90
C VAL A 146 0.28 4.84 14.73
N VAL A 147 1.26 5.36 14.00
CA VAL A 147 1.07 6.06 12.73
C VAL A 147 1.86 5.34 11.65
N THR A 148 1.22 5.08 10.51
CA THR A 148 1.85 4.50 9.32
C THR A 148 1.85 5.52 8.19
N LEU A 149 2.93 5.50 7.40
CA LEU A 149 3.20 6.44 6.31
C LEU A 149 3.76 5.71 5.09
N TYR A 150 3.29 6.08 3.91
CA TYR A 150 3.97 5.87 2.64
C TYR A 150 3.78 7.11 1.78
N LEU A 151 4.51 8.15 2.13
CA LEU A 151 4.40 9.49 1.55
C LEU A 151 5.76 9.91 0.98
N LEU A 152 5.76 10.98 0.15
CA LEU A 152 7.01 11.54 -0.37
C LEU A 152 7.85 12.19 0.76
N PRO A 153 9.18 12.28 0.60
CA PRO A 153 10.07 12.86 1.61
C PRO A 153 9.64 14.26 2.06
N GLU A 154 9.23 15.11 1.11
CA GLU A 154 8.80 16.47 1.37
C GLU A 154 7.54 16.52 2.24
N VAL A 155 6.64 15.57 2.02
CA VAL A 155 5.40 15.46 2.80
C VAL A 155 5.70 14.98 4.22
N ASN A 156 6.60 14.00 4.37
CA ASN A 156 7.07 13.55 5.69
C ASN A 156 7.71 14.69 6.48
N MET A 157 8.55 15.49 5.83
CA MET A 157 9.20 16.64 6.46
C MET A 157 8.19 17.72 6.88
N ARG A 158 7.19 18.01 6.05
CA ARG A 158 6.10 18.94 6.39
C ARG A 158 5.20 18.43 7.52
N LEU A 159 5.01 17.10 7.59
CA LEU A 159 4.17 16.45 8.59
C LEU A 159 4.86 16.35 9.96
N ARG A 160 6.17 16.24 10.01
CA ARG A 160 6.96 16.04 11.23
C ARG A 160 6.62 17.00 12.38
N PRO A 161 6.50 18.34 12.18
CA PRO A 161 6.13 19.26 13.27
C PRO A 161 4.73 18.96 13.86
N LYS A 162 3.79 18.53 13.02
CA LYS A 162 2.45 18.12 13.46
C LYS A 162 2.51 16.84 14.28
N LEU A 163 3.29 15.84 13.86
CA LEU A 163 3.49 14.61 14.60
C LEU A 163 4.04 14.90 16.01
N PHE A 164 5.03 15.77 16.13
CA PHE A 164 5.57 16.16 17.44
C PHE A 164 4.59 16.91 18.32
N ARG A 165 3.72 17.73 17.72
CA ARG A 165 2.76 18.55 18.47
C ARG A 165 1.58 17.74 18.99
N GLU A 166 1.11 16.76 18.22
CA GLU A 166 -0.16 16.07 18.47
C GLU A 166 -0.03 14.66 19.04
N LEU A 167 1.07 13.99 18.73
CA LEU A 167 1.28 12.62 19.20
C LEU A 167 1.83 12.62 20.64
N LYS A 168 1.34 11.66 21.42
CA LYS A 168 1.84 11.45 22.78
C LYS A 168 3.22 10.80 22.75
N PRO A 169 4.10 11.10 23.73
CA PRO A 169 5.34 10.35 23.92
C PRO A 169 5.08 8.84 23.96
N GLY A 170 5.93 8.08 23.27
CA GLY A 170 5.76 6.63 23.12
C GLY A 170 4.90 6.19 21.95
N THR A 171 4.24 7.11 21.22
CA THR A 171 3.58 6.78 19.94
C THR A 171 4.61 6.31 18.94
N ARG A 172 4.31 5.20 18.27
CA ARG A 172 5.18 4.57 17.29
C ARG A 172 4.83 5.05 15.89
N ILE A 173 5.84 5.37 15.09
CA ILE A 173 5.69 5.83 13.71
C ILE A 173 6.47 4.88 12.83
N VAL A 174 5.87 4.42 11.75
CA VAL A 174 6.49 3.56 10.74
C VAL A 174 6.30 4.16 9.37
N SER A 175 7.38 4.34 8.64
CA SER A 175 7.35 4.85 7.26
C SER A 175 7.96 3.84 6.28
N HIS A 176 7.25 3.58 5.20
CA HIS A 176 7.74 2.83 4.05
C HIS A 176 8.56 3.75 3.15
N ALA A 177 9.73 3.32 2.76
CA ALA A 177 10.66 3.90 1.81
C ALA A 177 11.30 5.25 2.17
N PHE A 178 10.64 6.13 2.93
CA PHE A 178 11.11 7.50 3.14
C PHE A 178 11.24 7.85 4.61
N ASP A 179 12.34 8.51 4.96
CA ASP A 179 12.65 8.93 6.32
C ASP A 179 12.03 10.30 6.68
N MET A 180 12.44 10.87 7.80
CA MET A 180 12.05 12.18 8.31
C MET A 180 13.24 13.16 8.46
N GLY A 181 14.22 13.03 7.59
CA GLY A 181 15.40 13.90 7.55
C GLY A 181 16.27 13.80 8.80
N ASP A 182 16.38 14.91 9.56
CA ASP A 182 17.25 14.99 10.74
C ASP A 182 16.74 14.14 11.92
N TRP A 183 15.46 13.81 11.96
CA TRP A 183 14.93 12.89 12.96
C TRP A 183 15.33 11.48 12.64
N LYS A 184 16.44 11.03 13.25
CA LYS A 184 16.97 9.69 12.97
C LYS A 184 16.02 8.60 13.49
N PRO A 185 15.77 7.55 12.68
CA PRO A 185 14.95 6.42 13.10
C PRO A 185 15.66 5.62 14.21
N GLU A 186 14.88 5.01 15.12
CA GLU A 186 15.40 4.07 16.11
C GLU A 186 15.77 2.73 15.47
N ARG A 187 15.06 2.37 14.39
CA ARG A 187 15.30 1.14 13.64
C ARG A 187 15.07 1.36 12.15
N VAL A 188 15.85 0.66 11.34
CA VAL A 188 15.69 0.55 9.89
C VAL A 188 15.71 -0.93 9.54
N VAL A 189 14.77 -1.36 8.72
CA VAL A 189 14.64 -2.76 8.28
C VAL A 189 14.45 -2.79 6.77
N GLU A 190 15.07 -3.76 6.12
CA GLU A 190 14.93 -4.04 4.70
C GLU A 190 14.04 -5.27 4.49
N VAL A 191 13.03 -5.14 3.61
CA VAL A 191 12.13 -6.23 3.20
C VAL A 191 11.99 -6.21 1.69
N ASP A 192 12.44 -7.26 1.02
CA ASP A 192 12.38 -7.41 -0.44
C ASP A 192 12.90 -6.17 -1.19
N GLY A 193 14.04 -5.61 -0.72
CA GLY A 193 14.68 -4.43 -1.29
C GLY A 193 13.93 -3.11 -1.02
N ARG A 194 13.03 -3.11 -0.04
CA ARG A 194 12.29 -1.91 0.42
C ARG A 194 12.64 -1.59 1.84
N THR A 195 12.92 -0.31 2.12
CA THR A 195 13.32 0.17 3.43
C THR A 195 12.10 0.54 4.26
N ILE A 196 12.08 0.14 5.52
CA ILE A 196 11.10 0.52 6.54
C ILE A 196 11.83 1.26 7.65
N TYR A 197 11.35 2.44 7.98
CA TYR A 197 11.88 3.29 9.04
C TYR A 197 10.92 3.28 10.23
N TYR A 198 11.48 3.26 11.44
CA TYR A 198 10.72 3.22 12.68
C TYR A 198 11.21 4.24 13.69
N TRP A 199 10.27 4.99 14.27
CA TRP A 199 10.51 5.97 15.33
C TRP A 199 9.56 5.75 16.50
N VAL A 200 9.98 6.24 17.66
CA VAL A 200 9.11 6.44 18.82
C VAL A 200 9.11 7.91 19.17
N VAL A 201 7.94 8.50 19.34
CA VAL A 201 7.83 9.91 19.76
C VAL A 201 8.49 10.09 21.11
N PRO A 202 9.52 10.93 21.23
CA PRO A 202 10.26 11.10 22.47
C PRO A 202 9.46 11.89 23.52
N LYS A 203 9.81 11.74 24.81
CA LYS A 203 9.23 12.54 25.89
C LYS A 203 9.56 14.02 25.74
N GLU A 204 10.78 14.31 25.31
CA GLU A 204 11.26 15.68 25.04
C GLU A 204 11.77 15.73 23.60
N ILE A 205 11.21 16.64 22.82
CA ILE A 205 11.64 16.84 21.44
C ILE A 205 12.97 17.55 21.46
N PRO A 206 14.03 17.00 20.84
CA PRO A 206 15.34 17.64 20.72
C PRO A 206 15.22 19.04 20.12
N THR A 207 15.98 20.00 20.62
CA THR A 207 15.94 21.41 20.16
C THR A 207 16.25 21.50 18.66
N SER A 208 17.14 20.65 18.15
CA SER A 208 17.48 20.56 16.72
C SER A 208 16.32 20.15 15.81
N LEU A 209 15.25 19.56 16.35
CA LEU A 209 14.08 19.11 15.61
C LEU A 209 12.84 20.00 15.77
N LYS A 210 12.96 21.12 16.53
CA LYS A 210 11.85 22.04 16.80
C LYS A 210 11.64 23.11 15.73
N ASN A 211 12.52 23.17 14.73
CA ASN A 211 12.47 24.16 13.64
C ASN A 211 11.70 23.64 12.43
#